data_c7e2c13b4d68831747d929ff1f98a161
#
_entry.id   c7e2c13b4d68831747d929ff1f98a161
#
_cell.length_a   1.000
_cell.length_b   1.000
_cell.length_c   1.000
_cell.angle_alpha   90.00
_cell.angle_beta   90.00
_cell.angle_gamma   90.00
#
_symmetry.space_group_name_H-M   'P 1'
#
loop_
_entity.id
_entity.type
_entity.pdbx_description
1 polymer ?
#
loop_
_entity_poly.entity_id
_entity_poly.type
_entity_poly.pdbx_seq_one_letter_code
_entity_poly.pdbx_strand_id
1 'polypeptide(L)'
;MKKRRIAGYALNALLRASIAAFLVDTLRHPHDPRYEGKAIPVRNLLIVGSLSLTFPLLYLWQRRRPIKRRRWRRYPVASDNLYLSIFWLDMAGNYFDLYDRYKHFDLIPHCHGSGALAAVLFNAFEMRPLAAFGVANGIHGLLEAQEYLTDVFFGTRNVRGAWDSIGDLGAGLIGTSTYILASWALRPGGFSSN
;
A
#
# COMPACT_ATOMS: atom_id res chain seq x y z
N MET A 1 -19.32 -12.40 -14.59
CA MET A 1 -18.61 -12.66 -13.33
C MET A 1 -17.27 -13.44 -13.51
N LYS A 2 -17.21 -14.55 -14.26
CA LYS A 2 -15.99 -15.38 -14.44
C LYS A 2 -14.83 -14.58 -15.07
N LYS A 3 -15.06 -13.80 -16.14
CA LYS A 3 -14.03 -12.98 -16.82
C LYS A 3 -13.37 -11.94 -15.88
N ARG A 4 -14.15 -11.22 -15.08
CA ARG A 4 -13.62 -10.22 -14.11
C ARG A 4 -12.72 -10.86 -13.05
N ARG A 5 -13.03 -12.08 -12.63
CA ARG A 5 -12.18 -12.81 -11.67
C ARG A 5 -10.86 -13.25 -12.28
N ILE A 6 -10.89 -13.76 -13.52
CA ILE A 6 -9.68 -14.15 -14.26
C ILE A 6 -8.76 -12.93 -14.41
N ALA A 7 -9.29 -11.78 -14.85
CA ALA A 7 -8.54 -10.54 -14.93
C ALA A 7 -7.96 -10.10 -13.57
N GLY A 8 -8.71 -10.26 -12.46
CA GLY A 8 -8.21 -9.97 -11.12
C GLY A 8 -7.03 -10.83 -10.71
N TYR A 9 -7.06 -12.13 -11.01
CA TYR A 9 -5.92 -13.02 -10.72
C TYR A 9 -4.73 -12.75 -11.65
N ALA A 10 -4.97 -12.43 -12.93
CA ALA A 10 -3.89 -12.05 -13.85
C ALA A 10 -3.19 -10.76 -13.37
N LEU A 11 -3.94 -9.75 -12.96
CA LEU A 11 -3.38 -8.54 -12.36
C LEU A 11 -2.61 -8.84 -11.07
N ASN A 12 -3.12 -9.73 -10.21
CA ASN A 12 -2.42 -10.13 -8.98
C ASN A 12 -1.06 -10.77 -9.28
N ALA A 13 -1.03 -11.69 -10.25
CA ALA A 13 0.21 -12.33 -10.68
C ALA A 13 1.20 -11.31 -11.28
N LEU A 14 0.72 -10.36 -12.08
CA LEU A 14 1.54 -9.30 -12.65
C LEU A 14 2.13 -8.38 -11.58
N LEU A 15 1.33 -7.92 -10.62
CA LEU A 15 1.79 -7.09 -9.50
C LEU A 15 2.87 -7.82 -8.69
N ARG A 16 2.67 -9.09 -8.36
CA ARG A 16 3.66 -9.88 -7.62
C ARG A 16 4.94 -10.11 -8.42
N ALA A 17 4.82 -10.42 -9.70
CA ALA A 17 5.97 -10.62 -10.57
C ALA A 17 6.81 -9.33 -10.71
N SER A 18 6.16 -8.18 -10.90
CA SER A 18 6.86 -6.89 -10.98
C SER A 18 7.47 -6.47 -9.64
N ILE A 19 6.77 -6.66 -8.50
CA ILE A 19 7.36 -6.45 -7.16
C ILE A 19 8.61 -7.34 -6.99
N ALA A 20 8.53 -8.62 -7.34
CA ALA A 20 9.67 -9.52 -7.26
C ALA A 20 10.83 -9.05 -8.18
N ALA A 21 10.53 -8.57 -9.38
CA ALA A 21 11.55 -8.03 -10.28
C ALA A 21 12.23 -6.78 -9.69
N PHE A 22 11.48 -5.86 -9.09
CA PHE A 22 12.03 -4.69 -8.41
C PHE A 22 12.90 -5.08 -7.19
N LEU A 23 12.46 -6.07 -6.40
CA LEU A 23 13.27 -6.59 -5.30
C LEU A 23 14.60 -7.17 -5.79
N VAL A 24 14.57 -7.94 -6.88
CA VAL A 24 15.77 -8.51 -7.49
C VAL A 24 16.70 -7.41 -8.02
N ASP A 25 16.16 -6.38 -8.68
CA ASP A 25 16.95 -5.24 -9.15
C ASP A 25 17.64 -4.52 -8.00
N THR A 26 16.89 -4.22 -6.93
CA THR A 26 17.45 -3.57 -5.72
C THR A 26 18.57 -4.40 -5.07
N LEU A 27 18.43 -5.74 -5.06
CA LEU A 27 19.46 -6.63 -4.50
C LEU A 27 20.71 -6.72 -5.40
N ARG A 28 20.52 -6.65 -6.72
CA ARG A 28 21.64 -6.71 -7.68
C ARG A 28 22.39 -5.40 -7.79
N HIS A 29 21.71 -4.29 -7.54
CA HIS A 29 22.25 -2.95 -7.72
C HIS A 29 22.06 -2.07 -6.47
N PRO A 30 22.51 -2.53 -5.26
CA PRO A 30 22.23 -1.83 -3.99
C PRO A 30 22.87 -0.42 -3.91
N HIS A 31 23.89 -0.15 -4.72
CA HIS A 31 24.59 1.14 -4.80
C HIS A 31 24.20 1.96 -6.03
N ASP A 32 23.08 1.62 -6.71
CA ASP A 32 22.58 2.43 -7.81
C ASP A 32 22.20 3.83 -7.30
N PRO A 33 22.55 4.93 -8.01
CA PRO A 33 22.18 6.29 -7.62
C PRO A 33 20.70 6.50 -7.31
N ARG A 34 19.80 5.75 -7.97
CA ARG A 34 18.35 5.76 -7.70
C ARG A 34 17.99 5.38 -6.25
N TYR A 35 18.89 4.64 -5.58
CA TYR A 35 18.67 4.08 -4.24
C TYR A 35 19.53 4.78 -3.17
N GLU A 36 20.42 5.67 -3.58
CA GLU A 36 21.33 6.37 -2.67
C GLU A 36 20.54 7.24 -1.67
N GLY A 37 20.90 7.14 -0.40
CA GLY A 37 20.28 7.93 0.68
C GLY A 37 18.87 7.49 1.11
N LYS A 38 18.31 6.41 0.53
CA LYS A 38 16.91 6.01 0.76
C LYS A 38 16.73 4.72 1.59
N ALA A 39 17.79 4.08 2.08
CA ALA A 39 17.77 2.78 2.80
C ALA A 39 16.94 1.67 2.09
N ILE A 40 16.77 1.79 0.76
CA ILE A 40 15.86 0.98 -0.05
C ILE A 40 16.12 -0.53 0.03
N PRO A 41 17.39 -1.03 -0.02
CA PRO A 41 17.61 -2.47 0.00
C PRO A 41 17.00 -3.15 1.24
N VAL A 42 17.18 -2.56 2.42
CA VAL A 42 16.66 -3.09 3.69
C VAL A 42 15.14 -2.95 3.75
N ARG A 43 14.61 -1.76 3.42
CA ARG A 43 13.18 -1.48 3.41
C ARG A 43 12.45 -2.43 2.45
N ASN A 44 12.89 -2.54 1.22
CA ASN A 44 12.23 -3.35 0.22
C ASN A 44 12.28 -4.84 0.57
N LEU A 45 13.43 -5.37 0.98
CA LEU A 45 13.56 -6.79 1.25
C LEU A 45 12.74 -7.21 2.48
N LEU A 46 12.90 -6.51 3.61
CA LEU A 46 12.29 -6.90 4.88
C LEU A 46 10.82 -6.49 4.95
N ILE A 47 10.47 -5.27 4.53
CA ILE A 47 9.11 -4.76 4.67
C ILE A 47 8.26 -5.18 3.48
N VAL A 48 8.60 -4.77 2.27
CA VAL A 48 7.78 -5.05 1.09
C VAL A 48 7.71 -6.54 0.79
N GLY A 49 8.85 -7.25 0.87
CA GLY A 49 8.89 -8.70 0.69
C GLY A 49 7.97 -9.44 1.64
N SER A 50 8.00 -9.09 2.94
CA SER A 50 7.16 -9.71 3.96
C SER A 50 5.69 -9.30 3.83
N LEU A 51 5.41 -8.01 3.70
CA LEU A 51 4.04 -7.48 3.64
C LEU A 51 3.29 -7.93 2.38
N SER A 52 3.99 -8.10 1.24
CA SER A 52 3.35 -8.60 0.02
C SER A 52 2.72 -9.98 0.18
N LEU A 53 3.15 -10.78 1.16
CA LEU A 53 2.61 -12.10 1.47
C LEU A 53 1.41 -12.08 2.44
N THR A 54 1.03 -10.93 2.98
CA THR A 54 0.00 -10.81 4.02
C THR A 54 -1.32 -11.48 3.63
N PHE A 55 -1.88 -11.15 2.47
CA PHE A 55 -3.17 -11.73 2.03
C PHE A 55 -3.10 -13.24 1.77
N PRO A 56 -2.12 -13.78 1.04
CA PRO A 56 -1.97 -15.23 0.91
C PRO A 56 -1.85 -15.95 2.25
N LEU A 57 -1.01 -15.47 3.16
CA LEU A 57 -0.81 -16.09 4.46
C LEU A 57 -2.07 -16.04 5.33
N LEU A 58 -2.75 -14.90 5.40
CA LEU A 58 -4.02 -14.76 6.11
C LEU A 58 -5.11 -15.68 5.53
N TYR A 59 -5.17 -15.79 4.20
CA TYR A 59 -6.12 -16.69 3.55
C TYR A 59 -5.83 -18.15 3.88
N LEU A 60 -4.58 -18.57 3.79
CA LEU A 60 -4.17 -19.93 4.14
C LEU A 60 -4.43 -20.25 5.62
N TRP A 61 -4.13 -19.32 6.52
CA TRP A 61 -4.43 -19.46 7.94
C TRP A 61 -5.94 -19.57 8.22
N GLN A 62 -6.77 -18.75 7.56
CA GLN A 62 -8.24 -18.85 7.68
C GLN A 62 -8.77 -20.18 7.12
N ARG A 63 -8.14 -20.76 6.10
CA ARG A 63 -8.51 -22.08 5.54
C ARG A 63 -8.40 -23.21 6.57
N ARG A 64 -7.55 -23.07 7.57
CA ARG A 64 -7.40 -24.04 8.68
C ARG A 64 -8.52 -23.92 9.72
N ARG A 65 -9.35 -22.88 9.67
CA ARG A 65 -10.48 -22.69 10.59
C ARG A 65 -11.76 -23.31 10.05
N PRO A 66 -12.73 -23.66 10.94
CA PRO A 66 -14.06 -24.08 10.51
C PRO A 66 -14.71 -23.04 9.58
N ILE A 67 -15.46 -23.51 8.58
CA ILE A 67 -16.05 -22.66 7.53
C ILE A 67 -16.86 -21.49 8.12
N LYS A 68 -17.62 -21.74 9.22
CA LYS A 68 -18.42 -20.71 9.90
C LYS A 68 -17.61 -19.57 10.52
N ARG A 69 -16.30 -19.78 10.77
CA ARG A 69 -15.39 -18.79 11.37
C ARG A 69 -14.47 -18.14 10.34
N ARG A 70 -14.63 -18.42 9.03
CA ARG A 70 -13.83 -17.84 7.97
C ARG A 70 -14.44 -16.52 7.53
N ARG A 71 -13.67 -15.44 7.64
CA ARG A 71 -14.04 -14.14 7.08
C ARG A 71 -14.15 -14.22 5.55
N TRP A 72 -13.17 -14.84 4.90
CA TRP A 72 -13.14 -14.99 3.45
C TRP A 72 -13.43 -16.43 3.03
N ARG A 73 -14.60 -16.65 2.45
CA ARG A 73 -14.93 -17.94 1.82
C ARG A 73 -14.10 -18.20 0.56
N ARG A 74 -13.71 -17.13 -0.13
CA ARG A 74 -12.87 -17.13 -1.34
C ARG A 74 -11.75 -16.12 -1.14
N TYR A 75 -10.66 -16.29 -1.90
CA TYR A 75 -9.55 -15.35 -1.87
C TYR A 75 -10.02 -13.95 -2.31
N PRO A 76 -9.76 -12.89 -1.53
CA PRO A 76 -10.21 -11.54 -1.80
C PRO A 76 -9.26 -10.82 -2.76
N VAL A 77 -9.15 -11.32 -3.99
CA VAL A 77 -8.14 -10.89 -4.98
C VAL A 77 -8.19 -9.40 -5.29
N ALA A 78 -9.36 -8.77 -5.27
CA ALA A 78 -9.48 -7.33 -5.53
C ALA A 78 -8.83 -6.49 -4.41
N SER A 79 -9.07 -6.87 -3.16
CA SER A 79 -8.45 -6.20 -2.00
C SER A 79 -6.95 -6.48 -1.92
N ASP A 80 -6.50 -7.69 -2.28
CA ASP A 80 -5.09 -8.01 -2.36
C ASP A 80 -4.39 -7.21 -3.47
N ASN A 81 -5.01 -7.06 -4.64
CA ASN A 81 -4.47 -6.23 -5.72
C ASN A 81 -4.33 -4.77 -5.28
N LEU A 82 -5.35 -4.24 -4.60
CA LEU A 82 -5.31 -2.88 -4.08
C LEU A 82 -4.23 -2.72 -3.00
N TYR A 83 -4.04 -3.72 -2.15
CA TYR A 83 -2.99 -3.74 -1.15
C TYR A 83 -1.59 -3.82 -1.78
N LEU A 84 -1.40 -4.70 -2.78
CA LEU A 84 -0.14 -4.82 -3.50
C LEU A 84 0.22 -3.56 -4.29
N SER A 85 -0.78 -2.83 -4.81
CA SER A 85 -0.54 -1.60 -5.56
C SER A 85 0.09 -0.48 -4.72
N ILE A 86 -0.05 -0.51 -3.39
CA ILE A 86 0.64 0.39 -2.46
C ILE A 86 2.16 0.25 -2.63
N PHE A 87 2.64 -0.98 -2.47
CA PHE A 87 4.07 -1.29 -2.57
C PHE A 87 4.60 -1.18 -4.00
N TRP A 88 3.77 -1.60 -4.96
CA TRP A 88 4.12 -1.53 -6.37
C TRP A 88 4.38 -0.10 -6.83
N LEU A 89 3.53 0.85 -6.41
CA LEU A 89 3.65 2.25 -6.81
C LEU A 89 4.92 2.90 -6.22
N ASP A 90 5.20 2.65 -4.94
CA ASP A 90 6.41 3.13 -4.29
C ASP A 90 7.68 2.54 -4.94
N MET A 91 7.70 1.22 -5.14
CA MET A 91 8.85 0.56 -5.76
C MET A 91 9.05 0.98 -7.22
N ALA A 92 7.97 1.14 -7.98
CA ALA A 92 8.03 1.66 -9.35
C ALA A 92 8.55 3.09 -9.37
N GLY A 93 8.13 3.94 -8.42
CA GLY A 93 8.63 5.30 -8.25
C GLY A 93 10.15 5.35 -8.10
N ASN A 94 10.69 4.49 -7.24
CA ASN A 94 12.14 4.38 -7.05
C ASN A 94 12.84 3.73 -8.27
N TYR A 95 12.27 2.65 -8.82
CA TYR A 95 12.85 1.96 -9.97
C TYR A 95 12.97 2.84 -11.21
N PHE A 96 11.95 3.65 -11.50
CA PHE A 96 11.92 4.58 -12.62
C PHE A 96 12.47 5.97 -12.29
N ASP A 97 13.03 6.14 -11.09
CA ASP A 97 13.62 7.40 -10.64
C ASP A 97 12.64 8.59 -10.64
N LEU A 98 11.36 8.32 -10.36
CA LEU A 98 10.30 9.33 -10.44
C LEU A 98 10.35 10.31 -9.26
N TYR A 99 10.82 9.88 -8.09
CA TYR A 99 10.98 10.73 -6.91
C TYR A 99 12.02 11.85 -7.10
N ASP A 100 13.08 11.57 -7.85
CA ASP A 100 14.14 12.54 -8.08
C ASP A 100 13.87 13.39 -9.34
N ARG A 101 13.12 12.82 -10.33
CA ARG A 101 12.75 13.54 -11.56
C ARG A 101 11.59 14.50 -11.39
N TYR A 102 10.63 14.19 -10.51
CA TYR A 102 9.40 14.97 -10.37
C TYR A 102 9.18 15.39 -8.93
N LYS A 103 9.34 16.69 -8.66
CA LYS A 103 9.31 17.31 -7.31
C LYS A 103 8.10 16.89 -6.45
N HIS A 104 6.93 16.64 -7.06
CA HIS A 104 5.68 16.35 -6.36
C HIS A 104 5.20 14.92 -6.62
N PHE A 105 6.04 14.03 -7.13
CA PHE A 105 5.66 12.64 -7.35
C PHE A 105 5.29 11.95 -6.04
N ASP A 106 5.95 12.31 -4.97
CA ASP A 106 5.78 11.80 -3.63
C ASP A 106 4.32 11.82 -3.13
N LEU A 107 3.60 12.89 -3.42
CA LEU A 107 2.19 13.02 -3.06
C LEU A 107 1.32 11.88 -3.63
N ILE A 108 1.71 11.27 -4.76
CA ILE A 108 0.94 10.21 -5.41
C ILE A 108 0.97 8.91 -4.59
N PRO A 109 2.15 8.35 -4.20
CA PRO A 109 2.23 7.21 -3.30
C PRO A 109 1.56 7.45 -1.94
N HIS A 110 1.70 8.63 -1.33
CA HIS A 110 1.07 8.96 -0.05
C HIS A 110 -0.46 8.98 -0.16
N CYS A 111 -1.01 9.64 -1.18
CA CYS A 111 -2.45 9.66 -1.47
C CYS A 111 -2.99 8.25 -1.76
N HIS A 112 -2.35 7.53 -2.69
CA HIS A 112 -2.78 6.20 -3.08
C HIS A 112 -2.59 5.19 -1.94
N GLY A 113 -1.44 5.19 -1.27
CA GLY A 113 -1.09 4.25 -0.22
C GLY A 113 -2.06 4.30 0.96
N SER A 114 -2.29 5.50 1.48
CA SER A 114 -3.25 5.71 2.58
C SER A 114 -4.68 5.40 2.16
N GLY A 115 -5.08 5.82 0.95
CA GLY A 115 -6.42 5.55 0.41
C GLY A 115 -6.66 4.07 0.16
N ALA A 116 -5.73 3.38 -0.48
CA ALA A 116 -5.82 1.95 -0.74
C ALA A 116 -5.84 1.13 0.55
N LEU A 117 -5.02 1.49 1.54
CA LEU A 117 -5.05 0.84 2.86
C LEU A 117 -6.40 1.02 3.53
N ALA A 118 -6.95 2.24 3.57
CA ALA A 118 -8.27 2.50 4.13
C ALA A 118 -9.38 1.68 3.43
N ALA A 119 -9.37 1.61 2.10
CA ALA A 119 -10.32 0.81 1.33
C ALA A 119 -10.17 -0.69 1.61
N VAL A 120 -8.95 -1.19 1.78
CA VAL A 120 -8.68 -2.58 2.17
C VAL A 120 -9.24 -2.88 3.55
N LEU A 121 -8.98 -2.02 4.53
CA LEU A 121 -9.51 -2.15 5.90
C LEU A 121 -11.05 -2.15 5.90
N PHE A 122 -11.64 -1.26 5.13
CA PHE A 122 -13.08 -1.16 4.99
C PHE A 122 -13.71 -2.36 4.26
N ASN A 123 -13.15 -2.79 3.12
CA ASN A 123 -13.79 -3.80 2.26
C ASN A 123 -13.42 -5.24 2.64
N ALA A 124 -12.14 -5.52 2.93
CA ALA A 124 -11.68 -6.87 3.23
C ALA A 124 -11.81 -7.22 4.71
N PHE A 125 -11.62 -6.22 5.59
CA PHE A 125 -11.69 -6.42 7.05
C PHE A 125 -12.99 -5.91 7.66
N GLU A 126 -13.90 -5.36 6.86
CA GLU A 126 -15.23 -4.89 7.29
C GLU A 126 -15.20 -3.89 8.45
N MET A 127 -14.13 -3.08 8.50
CA MET A 127 -14.01 -2.03 9.50
C MET A 127 -15.05 -0.93 9.24
N ARG A 128 -15.48 -0.24 10.31
CA ARG A 128 -16.30 0.97 10.16
C ARG A 128 -15.51 2.04 9.40
N PRO A 129 -16.15 2.86 8.55
CA PRO A 129 -15.46 3.87 7.72
C PRO A 129 -14.50 4.76 8.53
N LEU A 130 -14.97 5.31 9.65
CA LEU A 130 -14.17 6.18 10.51
C LEU A 130 -12.98 5.45 11.15
N ALA A 131 -13.16 4.17 11.51
CA ALA A 131 -12.06 3.37 12.06
C ALA A 131 -11.03 3.05 10.96
N ALA A 132 -11.47 2.69 9.74
CA ALA A 132 -10.58 2.47 8.61
C ALA A 132 -9.79 3.74 8.25
N PHE A 133 -10.46 4.90 8.26
CA PHE A 133 -9.85 6.21 8.08
C PHE A 133 -8.77 6.49 9.14
N GLY A 134 -9.13 6.34 10.43
CA GLY A 134 -8.20 6.63 11.53
C GLY A 134 -7.00 5.70 11.55
N VAL A 135 -7.20 4.39 11.30
CA VAL A 135 -6.10 3.41 11.27
C VAL A 135 -5.17 3.67 10.08
N ALA A 136 -5.71 3.93 8.89
CA ALA A 136 -4.88 4.19 7.71
C ALA A 136 -4.03 5.46 7.87
N ASN A 137 -4.61 6.56 8.36
CA ASN A 137 -3.87 7.79 8.61
C ASN A 137 -2.91 7.66 9.81
N GLY A 138 -3.25 6.89 10.84
CA GLY A 138 -2.35 6.59 11.94
C GLY A 138 -1.10 5.81 11.47
N ILE A 139 -1.28 4.81 10.61
CA ILE A 139 -0.16 4.08 10.00
C ILE A 139 0.66 5.02 9.11
N HIS A 140 0.02 5.88 8.31
CA HIS A 140 0.73 6.87 7.50
C HIS A 140 1.57 7.81 8.37
N GLY A 141 1.00 8.39 9.43
CA GLY A 141 1.78 9.23 10.35
C GLY A 141 2.95 8.51 11.03
N LEU A 142 2.81 7.20 11.30
CA LEU A 142 3.93 6.38 11.81
C LEU A 142 5.01 6.18 10.74
N LEU A 143 4.66 6.07 9.46
CA LEU A 143 5.62 5.98 8.35
C LEU A 143 6.39 7.29 8.20
N GLU A 144 5.71 8.45 8.24
CA GLU A 144 6.35 9.77 8.23
C GLU A 144 7.34 9.93 9.41
N ALA A 145 6.90 9.54 10.60
CA ALA A 145 7.79 9.57 11.78
C ALA A 145 8.99 8.62 11.62
N GLN A 146 8.79 7.45 11.02
CA GLN A 146 9.86 6.49 10.74
C GLN A 146 10.84 7.03 9.69
N GLU A 147 10.38 7.72 8.65
CA GLU A 147 11.23 8.35 7.65
C GLU A 147 12.09 9.46 8.27
N TYR A 148 11.48 10.32 9.07
CA TYR A 148 12.22 11.34 9.84
C TYR A 148 13.28 10.72 10.75
N LEU A 149 12.93 9.68 11.50
CA LEU A 149 13.88 9.00 12.41
C LEU A 149 15.01 8.30 11.65
N THR A 150 14.73 7.70 10.49
CA THR A 150 15.78 7.12 9.63
C THR A 150 16.73 8.18 9.11
N ASP A 151 16.23 9.35 8.74
CA ASP A 151 17.08 10.46 8.32
C ASP A 151 18.00 10.93 9.45
N VAL A 152 17.47 11.04 10.68
CA VAL A 152 18.25 11.45 11.86
C VAL A 152 19.30 10.40 12.27
N PHE A 153 18.94 9.12 12.30
CA PHE A 153 19.82 8.08 12.85
C PHE A 153 20.74 7.43 11.81
N PHE A 154 20.34 7.39 10.55
CA PHE A 154 21.08 6.69 9.49
C PHE A 154 21.58 7.62 8.39
N GLY A 155 21.32 8.95 8.48
CA GLY A 155 21.75 9.92 7.50
C GLY A 155 21.10 9.74 6.13
N THR A 156 19.89 9.16 6.09
CA THR A 156 19.09 9.08 4.85
C THR A 156 18.52 10.47 4.51
N ARG A 157 17.85 10.60 3.38
CA ARG A 157 17.29 11.87 2.88
C ARG A 157 15.87 11.64 2.36
N ASN A 158 15.01 11.05 3.22
CA ASN A 158 13.63 10.77 2.85
C ASN A 158 12.76 12.03 2.99
N VAL A 159 12.98 12.82 4.05
CA VAL A 159 12.18 14.02 4.36
C VAL A 159 12.88 15.27 3.87
N ARG A 160 12.24 16.05 3.01
CA ARG A 160 12.77 17.30 2.44
C ARG A 160 12.46 18.54 3.29
N GLY A 161 11.90 18.33 4.47
CA GLY A 161 11.56 19.37 5.43
C GLY A 161 10.10 19.31 5.90
N ALA A 162 9.73 20.16 6.88
CA ALA A 162 8.41 20.12 7.53
C ALA A 162 7.23 20.31 6.54
N TRP A 163 7.39 21.11 5.49
CA TRP A 163 6.35 21.31 4.47
C TRP A 163 6.13 20.09 3.58
N ASP A 164 7.15 19.29 3.38
CA ASP A 164 7.07 18.01 2.69
C ASP A 164 6.16 17.05 3.46
N SER A 165 6.49 16.77 4.73
CA SER A 165 5.66 15.90 5.58
C SER A 165 4.22 16.43 5.77
N ILE A 166 3.99 17.75 5.83
CA ILE A 166 2.63 18.31 5.86
C ILE A 166 1.90 18.00 4.54
N GLY A 167 2.58 18.13 3.41
CA GLY A 167 2.03 17.80 2.10
C GLY A 167 1.64 16.32 2.00
N ASP A 168 2.52 15.43 2.46
CA ASP A 168 2.34 13.99 2.43
C ASP A 168 1.17 13.54 3.33
N LEU A 169 1.11 14.07 4.56
CA LEU A 169 -0.03 13.85 5.45
C LEU A 169 -1.34 14.38 4.85
N GLY A 170 -1.31 15.56 4.20
CA GLY A 170 -2.45 16.11 3.46
C GLY A 170 -2.89 15.21 2.31
N ALA A 171 -1.94 14.71 1.51
CA ALA A 171 -2.20 13.76 0.43
C ALA A 171 -2.83 12.46 0.96
N GLY A 172 -2.32 11.95 2.09
CA GLY A 172 -2.88 10.79 2.78
C GLY A 172 -4.33 10.99 3.22
N LEU A 173 -4.66 12.14 3.81
CA LEU A 173 -6.02 12.49 4.21
C LEU A 173 -6.98 12.56 3.01
N ILE A 174 -6.55 13.16 1.90
CA ILE A 174 -7.32 13.21 0.64
C ILE A 174 -7.54 11.80 0.11
N GLY A 175 -6.48 10.98 0.06
CA GLY A 175 -6.54 9.61 -0.40
C GLY A 175 -7.51 8.77 0.41
N THR A 176 -7.37 8.76 1.73
CA THR A 176 -8.25 7.97 2.62
C THR A 176 -9.70 8.38 2.49
N SER A 177 -10.00 9.68 2.44
CA SER A 177 -11.36 10.19 2.25
C SER A 177 -11.95 9.73 0.92
N THR A 178 -11.20 9.93 -0.17
CA THR A 178 -11.63 9.58 -1.53
C THR A 178 -11.90 8.09 -1.68
N TYR A 179 -11.00 7.24 -1.20
CA TYR A 179 -11.13 5.78 -1.34
C TYR A 179 -12.24 5.19 -0.48
N ILE A 180 -12.47 5.72 0.73
CA ILE A 180 -13.58 5.31 1.58
C ILE A 180 -14.92 5.71 0.95
N LEU A 181 -15.03 6.96 0.49
CA LEU A 181 -16.25 7.45 -0.17
C LEU A 181 -16.56 6.64 -1.44
N ALA A 182 -15.56 6.41 -2.28
CA ALA A 182 -15.71 5.57 -3.48
C ALA A 182 -16.11 4.14 -3.12
N SER A 183 -15.47 3.54 -2.13
CA SER A 183 -15.78 2.18 -1.67
C SER A 183 -17.20 2.09 -1.09
N TRP A 184 -17.65 3.11 -0.40
CA TRP A 184 -19.00 3.19 0.16
C TRP A 184 -20.04 3.36 -0.93
N ALA A 185 -19.83 4.26 -1.88
CA ALA A 185 -20.74 4.50 -3.01
C ALA A 185 -20.89 3.26 -3.92
N LEU A 186 -19.84 2.47 -4.07
CA LEU A 186 -19.85 1.26 -4.90
C LEU A 186 -20.44 0.03 -4.18
N ARG A 187 -20.77 0.10 -2.89
CA ARG A 187 -21.47 -0.99 -2.18
C ARG A 187 -22.93 -1.06 -2.62
N PRO A 188 -23.43 -2.26 -2.94
CA PRO A 188 -24.88 -2.45 -3.15
C PRO A 188 -25.63 -1.95 -1.91
N GLY A 189 -26.47 -0.93 -2.05
CA GLY A 189 -27.23 -0.30 -0.96
C GLY A 189 -26.53 0.89 -0.28
N GLY A 190 -25.40 1.38 -0.77
CA GLY A 190 -24.57 2.43 -0.14
C GLY A 190 -25.24 3.81 0.03
N PHE A 191 -26.36 4.08 -0.63
CA PHE A 191 -27.14 5.33 -0.51
C PHE A 191 -28.60 5.12 -0.12
N SER A 192 -29.05 3.88 0.19
CA SER A 192 -30.39 3.69 0.77
C SER A 192 -30.31 4.06 2.27
N SER A 193 -30.71 5.28 2.59
CA SER A 193 -31.04 5.72 3.93
C SER A 193 -32.11 4.79 4.54
N ASN A 194 -31.77 4.06 5.55
CA ASN A 194 -32.75 3.66 6.57
C ASN A 194 -32.86 4.74 7.61
#